data_62336dae7c3c98524ac6f28e43e0cf30
#
_entry.id   62336dae7c3c98524ac6f28e43e0cf30
#
_cell.length_a   1.000
_cell.length_b   1.000
_cell.length_c   1.000
_cell.angle_alpha   90.00
_cell.angle_beta   90.00
_cell.angle_gamma   90.00
#
_symmetry.space_group_name_H-M   'P 1'
#
loop_
_entity.id
_entity.type
_entity.pdbx_description
1 polymer ?
#
loop_
_entity_poly.entity_id
_entity_poly.type
_entity_poly.pdbx_seq_one_letter_code
_entity_poly.pdbx_strand_id
1 'polypeptide(L)'
;MTAQQLKNSILLMAVQGKLVPQDPNDEPASILLERIHAEKERLIKEKKIKREKNPSVIFKGADNTPYEKIGDEVRSLVDEVPFDIPDSWEWVRLGNISSYAETKQKVNATNADPSIWGLDLEDIEKGGRLLEHKTVGERKAVGDKTVFAKGDILYSKLRPYLLKILVAPDDGICTPEIVPFRAYGGIDPNYIVNYLKSPYVDNLINSITYGVKMPRVGTETMTSLLVPIPPLEEQRRIVEKIDEVASTVSAYDVAYQKTETLNSAFPEALKKSILQEAVQGKLVPQDPSDEPAEALLERIR
;
A
#
# COMPACT_ATOMS: atom_id res chain seq x y z
N MET A 1 -2.50 13.14 15.40
CA MET A 1 -2.67 12.14 14.32
C MET A 1 -1.30 11.89 13.71
N THR A 2 -0.87 10.64 13.57
CA THR A 2 0.43 10.31 12.95
C THR A 2 0.38 10.46 11.43
N ALA A 3 1.54 10.62 10.78
CA ALA A 3 1.60 10.63 9.30
C ALA A 3 1.06 9.35 8.67
N GLN A 4 1.26 8.19 9.32
CA GLN A 4 0.68 6.93 8.85
C GLN A 4 -0.85 6.93 8.91
N GLN A 5 -1.44 7.49 9.98
CA GLN A 5 -2.89 7.63 10.08
C GLN A 5 -3.44 8.59 9.01
N LEU A 6 -2.73 9.68 8.72
CA LEU A 6 -3.10 10.60 7.66
C LEU A 6 -3.03 9.92 6.28
N LYS A 7 -1.93 9.21 5.98
CA LYS A 7 -1.79 8.43 4.75
C LYS A 7 -2.91 7.40 4.60
N ASN A 8 -3.23 6.67 5.66
CA ASN A 8 -4.30 5.70 5.68
C ASN A 8 -5.67 6.34 5.38
N SER A 9 -5.94 7.52 5.95
CA SER A 9 -7.17 8.28 5.68
C SER A 9 -7.27 8.72 4.22
N ILE A 10 -6.17 9.20 3.64
CA ILE A 10 -6.10 9.58 2.21
C ILE A 10 -6.40 8.38 1.31
N LEU A 11 -5.78 7.24 1.57
CA LEU A 11 -6.02 6.02 0.80
C LEU A 11 -7.47 5.52 0.94
N LEU A 12 -8.07 5.61 2.15
CA LEU A 12 -9.48 5.28 2.32
C LEU A 12 -10.41 6.22 1.54
N MET A 13 -10.14 7.52 1.56
CA MET A 13 -10.89 8.49 0.74
C MET A 13 -10.75 8.19 -0.75
N ALA A 14 -9.55 7.82 -1.20
CA ALA A 14 -9.27 7.49 -2.59
C ALA A 14 -10.11 6.30 -3.08
N VAL A 15 -10.13 5.20 -2.30
CA VAL A 15 -10.85 3.97 -2.69
C VAL A 15 -12.35 4.06 -2.53
N GLN A 16 -12.87 5.08 -1.82
CA GLN A 16 -14.28 5.38 -1.65
C GLN A 16 -14.81 6.44 -2.64
N GLY A 17 -13.97 6.94 -3.58
CA GLY A 17 -14.35 8.00 -4.50
C GLY A 17 -14.57 9.38 -3.84
N LYS A 18 -13.92 9.64 -2.70
CA LYS A 18 -14.06 10.88 -1.90
C LYS A 18 -12.84 11.78 -1.96
N LEU A 19 -11.76 11.36 -2.62
CA LEU A 19 -10.49 12.10 -2.65
C LEU A 19 -10.49 13.21 -3.72
N VAL A 20 -11.13 12.97 -4.84
CA VAL A 20 -11.25 13.91 -5.96
C VAL A 20 -12.71 14.09 -6.35
N PRO A 21 -13.09 15.22 -6.96
CA PRO A 21 -14.45 15.42 -7.47
C PRO A 21 -14.79 14.42 -8.58
N GLN A 22 -16.04 13.97 -8.61
CA GLN A 22 -16.60 13.21 -9.72
C GLN A 22 -16.81 14.14 -10.92
N ASP A 23 -16.40 13.71 -12.13
CA ASP A 23 -16.69 14.42 -13.38
C ASP A 23 -17.76 13.63 -14.17
N PRO A 24 -18.94 14.22 -14.41
CA PRO A 24 -20.00 13.56 -15.17
C PRO A 24 -19.66 13.32 -16.64
N ASN A 25 -18.59 13.94 -17.16
CA ASN A 25 -18.09 13.70 -18.51
C ASN A 25 -17.13 12.52 -18.62
N ASP A 26 -16.67 11.97 -17.50
CA ASP A 26 -15.82 10.78 -17.52
C ASP A 26 -16.61 9.58 -18.07
N GLU A 27 -15.96 8.77 -18.89
CA GLU A 27 -16.54 7.53 -19.37
C GLU A 27 -16.75 6.57 -18.20
N PRO A 28 -17.98 6.07 -17.93
CA PRO A 28 -18.26 5.20 -16.78
C PRO A 28 -17.38 3.93 -16.77
N ALA A 29 -17.07 3.44 -15.58
CA ALA A 29 -16.27 2.24 -15.42
C ALA A 29 -16.89 0.98 -16.06
N SER A 30 -18.21 0.94 -16.24
CA SER A 30 -18.89 -0.16 -16.98
C SER A 30 -18.35 -0.33 -18.38
N ILE A 31 -18.11 0.76 -19.12
CA ILE A 31 -17.54 0.73 -20.49
C ILE A 31 -16.09 0.22 -20.46
N LEU A 32 -15.32 0.62 -19.44
CA LEU A 32 -13.97 0.09 -19.23
C LEU A 32 -14.00 -1.44 -19.03
N LEU A 33 -14.94 -1.93 -18.20
CA LEU A 33 -15.07 -3.38 -17.95
C LEU A 33 -15.48 -4.16 -19.21
N GLU A 34 -16.33 -3.59 -20.07
CA GLU A 34 -16.66 -4.18 -21.39
C GLU A 34 -15.41 -4.29 -22.27
N ARG A 35 -14.56 -3.28 -22.31
CA ARG A 35 -13.28 -3.30 -23.04
C ARG A 35 -12.33 -4.36 -22.49
N ILE A 36 -12.23 -4.49 -21.17
CA ILE A 36 -11.42 -5.52 -20.50
C ILE A 36 -11.93 -6.91 -20.88
N HIS A 37 -13.24 -7.11 -20.86
CA HIS A 37 -13.83 -8.38 -21.27
C HIS A 37 -13.49 -8.71 -22.74
N ALA A 38 -13.64 -7.76 -23.65
CA ALA A 38 -13.27 -7.93 -25.05
C ALA A 38 -11.76 -8.23 -25.24
N GLU A 39 -10.90 -7.57 -24.49
CA GLU A 39 -9.46 -7.82 -24.48
C GLU A 39 -9.14 -9.24 -24.01
N LYS A 40 -9.72 -9.69 -22.88
CA LYS A 40 -9.53 -11.06 -22.36
C LYS A 40 -10.02 -12.11 -23.37
N GLU A 41 -11.18 -11.92 -23.98
CA GLU A 41 -11.69 -12.85 -25.03
C GLU A 41 -10.74 -12.93 -26.24
N ARG A 42 -10.14 -11.81 -26.65
CA ARG A 42 -9.10 -11.80 -27.70
C ARG A 42 -7.88 -12.62 -27.28
N LEU A 43 -7.36 -12.38 -26.06
CA LEU A 43 -6.19 -13.09 -25.52
C LEU A 43 -6.45 -14.59 -25.37
N ILE A 44 -7.69 -14.99 -25.02
CA ILE A 44 -8.11 -16.39 -24.96
C ILE A 44 -8.11 -17.01 -26.36
N LYS A 45 -8.67 -16.32 -27.38
CA LYS A 45 -8.66 -16.78 -28.79
C LYS A 45 -7.23 -16.91 -29.32
N GLU A 46 -6.34 -16.01 -28.94
CA GLU A 46 -4.91 -16.05 -29.29
C GLU A 46 -4.13 -17.09 -28.45
N LYS A 47 -4.79 -17.83 -27.56
CA LYS A 47 -4.18 -18.83 -26.65
C LYS A 47 -3.09 -18.26 -25.73
N LYS A 48 -3.09 -16.96 -25.49
CA LYS A 48 -2.17 -16.28 -24.57
C LYS A 48 -2.56 -16.48 -23.11
N ILE A 49 -3.87 -16.54 -22.84
CA ILE A 49 -4.43 -16.82 -21.52
C ILE A 49 -5.44 -17.97 -21.59
N LYS A 50 -5.65 -18.63 -20.46
CA LYS A 50 -6.62 -19.71 -20.35
C LYS A 50 -7.99 -19.14 -20.03
N ARG A 51 -9.05 -19.75 -20.61
CA ARG A 51 -10.44 -19.44 -20.25
C ARG A 51 -10.72 -19.89 -18.82
N GLU A 52 -11.28 -19.02 -18.02
CA GLU A 52 -11.83 -19.36 -16.71
C GLU A 52 -13.06 -20.27 -16.87
N LYS A 53 -13.20 -21.29 -16.02
CA LYS A 53 -14.32 -22.21 -16.07
C LYS A 53 -15.64 -21.52 -15.73
N ASN A 54 -15.64 -20.70 -14.69
CA ASN A 54 -16.80 -19.98 -14.17
C ASN A 54 -16.39 -18.51 -13.94
N PRO A 55 -16.43 -17.67 -14.98
CA PRO A 55 -16.11 -16.26 -14.83
C PRO A 55 -17.15 -15.58 -13.90
N SER A 56 -16.66 -14.78 -12.99
CA SER A 56 -17.47 -13.94 -12.11
C SER A 56 -17.84 -12.64 -12.83
N VAL A 57 -19.12 -12.27 -12.78
CA VAL A 57 -19.63 -10.99 -13.28
C VAL A 57 -20.40 -10.31 -12.16
N ILE A 58 -19.97 -9.12 -11.76
CA ILE A 58 -20.66 -8.30 -10.75
C ILE A 58 -21.55 -7.29 -11.49
N PHE A 59 -22.78 -7.12 -11.01
CA PHE A 59 -23.75 -6.18 -11.58
C PHE A 59 -24.61 -5.57 -10.46
N LYS A 60 -25.20 -4.41 -10.74
CA LYS A 60 -26.16 -3.75 -9.84
C LYS A 60 -27.56 -4.26 -10.13
N GLY A 61 -28.30 -4.67 -9.10
CA GLY A 61 -29.72 -5.00 -9.19
C GLY A 61 -30.60 -3.74 -9.34
N ALA A 62 -31.90 -3.96 -9.52
CA ALA A 62 -32.87 -2.86 -9.63
C ALA A 62 -32.98 -2.01 -8.36
N ASP A 63 -32.57 -2.53 -7.22
CA ASP A 63 -32.49 -1.90 -5.90
C ASP A 63 -31.12 -1.28 -5.61
N ASN A 64 -30.25 -1.19 -6.63
CA ASN A 64 -28.86 -0.73 -6.55
C ASN A 64 -27.93 -1.66 -5.71
N THR A 65 -28.43 -2.82 -5.30
CA THR A 65 -27.65 -3.83 -4.56
C THR A 65 -26.66 -4.51 -5.51
N PRO A 66 -25.37 -4.70 -5.11
CA PRO A 66 -24.41 -5.45 -5.90
C PRO A 66 -24.67 -6.96 -5.80
N TYR A 67 -24.75 -7.60 -6.96
CA TYR A 67 -24.88 -9.05 -7.12
C TYR A 67 -23.71 -9.59 -7.92
N GLU A 68 -23.32 -10.83 -7.64
CA GLU A 68 -22.31 -11.57 -8.39
C GLU A 68 -22.95 -12.79 -9.05
N LYS A 69 -22.72 -12.94 -10.34
CA LYS A 69 -23.07 -14.14 -11.10
C LYS A 69 -21.82 -14.97 -11.36
N ILE A 70 -21.83 -16.24 -10.95
CA ILE A 70 -20.76 -17.22 -11.20
C ILE A 70 -21.42 -18.44 -11.85
N GLY A 71 -21.20 -18.62 -13.16
CA GLY A 71 -21.93 -19.63 -13.92
C GLY A 71 -23.44 -19.33 -13.91
N ASP A 72 -24.23 -20.24 -13.36
CA ASP A 72 -25.69 -20.09 -13.22
C ASP A 72 -26.13 -19.57 -11.85
N GLU A 73 -25.22 -19.46 -10.89
CA GLU A 73 -25.51 -18.98 -9.56
C GLU A 73 -25.43 -17.45 -9.46
N VAL A 74 -26.42 -16.85 -8.80
CA VAL A 74 -26.46 -15.43 -8.50
C VAL A 74 -26.53 -15.27 -6.98
N ARG A 75 -25.60 -14.48 -6.43
CA ARG A 75 -25.56 -14.19 -4.99
C ARG A 75 -25.48 -12.70 -4.72
N SER A 76 -26.04 -12.26 -3.62
CA SER A 76 -25.86 -10.88 -3.13
C SER A 76 -24.44 -10.68 -2.59
N LEU A 77 -23.88 -9.50 -2.83
CA LEU A 77 -22.60 -9.07 -2.28
C LEU A 77 -22.73 -8.04 -1.16
N VAL A 78 -23.93 -7.77 -0.65
CA VAL A 78 -24.17 -6.76 0.38
C VAL A 78 -23.25 -6.93 1.59
N ASP A 79 -23.04 -8.18 2.04
CA ASP A 79 -22.19 -8.49 3.19
C ASP A 79 -20.68 -8.48 2.86
N GLU A 80 -20.30 -8.52 1.57
CA GLU A 80 -18.90 -8.49 1.13
C GLU A 80 -18.42 -7.08 0.77
N VAL A 81 -19.33 -6.22 0.30
CA VAL A 81 -19.00 -4.85 -0.13
C VAL A 81 -18.76 -3.99 1.11
N PRO A 82 -17.56 -3.43 1.29
CA PRO A 82 -17.17 -2.79 2.54
C PRO A 82 -17.70 -1.35 2.70
N PHE A 83 -18.08 -0.69 1.59
CA PHE A 83 -18.53 0.69 1.53
C PHE A 83 -19.23 1.00 0.21
N ASP A 84 -19.99 2.08 0.18
CA ASP A 84 -20.60 2.58 -1.05
C ASP A 84 -19.55 3.25 -1.93
N ILE A 85 -19.74 3.12 -3.25
CA ILE A 85 -18.93 3.76 -4.29
C ILE A 85 -19.80 4.67 -5.16
N PRO A 86 -19.21 5.68 -5.85
CA PRO A 86 -19.93 6.52 -6.80
C PRO A 86 -20.65 5.70 -7.90
N ASP A 87 -21.73 6.25 -8.45
CA ASP A 87 -22.53 5.55 -9.49
C ASP A 87 -21.75 5.27 -10.78
N SER A 88 -20.73 6.09 -11.08
CA SER A 88 -19.82 5.91 -12.23
C SER A 88 -18.79 4.79 -12.03
N TRP A 89 -18.66 4.24 -10.80
CA TRP A 89 -17.72 3.20 -10.45
C TRP A 89 -18.37 1.82 -10.49
N GLU A 90 -17.54 0.79 -10.64
CA GLU A 90 -17.99 -0.59 -10.62
C GLU A 90 -17.14 -1.45 -9.66
N TRP A 91 -17.80 -2.39 -8.96
CA TRP A 91 -17.10 -3.45 -8.24
C TRP A 91 -16.70 -4.57 -9.17
N VAL A 92 -15.48 -5.08 -9.02
CA VAL A 92 -14.99 -6.21 -9.84
C VAL A 92 -14.01 -7.07 -9.04
N ARG A 93 -13.86 -8.34 -9.38
CA ARG A 93 -12.81 -9.19 -8.80
C ARG A 93 -11.44 -8.88 -9.43
N LEU A 94 -10.38 -8.83 -8.60
CA LEU A 94 -9.01 -8.57 -9.08
C LEU A 94 -8.60 -9.55 -10.20
N GLY A 95 -8.99 -10.82 -10.11
CA GLY A 95 -8.73 -11.83 -11.14
C GLY A 95 -9.38 -11.50 -12.48
N ASN A 96 -10.50 -10.77 -12.49
CA ASN A 96 -11.20 -10.41 -13.72
C ASN A 96 -10.50 -9.30 -14.49
N ILE A 97 -9.78 -8.40 -13.79
CA ILE A 97 -9.14 -7.22 -14.37
C ILE A 97 -7.61 -7.32 -14.43
N SER A 98 -7.04 -8.45 -14.04
CA SER A 98 -5.59 -8.60 -13.98
C SER A 98 -5.10 -10.00 -14.34
N SER A 99 -3.83 -10.08 -14.68
CA SER A 99 -3.11 -11.34 -14.94
C SER A 99 -2.61 -12.03 -13.67
N TYR A 100 -3.14 -11.71 -12.47
CA TYR A 100 -2.59 -12.22 -11.20
C TYR A 100 -2.54 -13.75 -11.13
N ALA A 101 -3.60 -14.44 -11.55
CA ALA A 101 -3.69 -15.91 -11.54
C ALA A 101 -2.98 -16.60 -12.73
N GLU A 102 -2.53 -15.85 -13.72
CA GLU A 102 -1.92 -16.41 -14.91
C GLU A 102 -0.55 -17.02 -14.64
N THR A 103 -0.18 -18.00 -15.46
CA THR A 103 1.13 -18.65 -15.37
C THR A 103 2.24 -17.63 -15.66
N LYS A 104 3.16 -17.46 -14.72
CA LYS A 104 4.30 -16.56 -14.87
C LYS A 104 5.45 -17.23 -15.61
N GLN A 105 6.13 -16.47 -16.45
CA GLN A 105 7.36 -16.90 -17.08
C GLN A 105 8.44 -17.04 -16.02
N LYS A 106 9.12 -18.18 -16.02
CA LYS A 106 10.25 -18.46 -15.12
C LYS A 106 11.56 -18.57 -15.88
N VAL A 107 12.63 -18.18 -15.23
CA VAL A 107 14.00 -18.31 -15.74
C VAL A 107 14.90 -18.72 -14.58
N ASN A 108 15.88 -19.58 -14.85
CA ASN A 108 16.93 -19.81 -13.85
C ASN A 108 17.91 -18.62 -13.91
N ALA A 109 18.20 -18.01 -12.77
CA ALA A 109 19.03 -16.81 -12.69
C ALA A 109 20.43 -17.02 -13.28
N THR A 110 20.98 -18.23 -13.26
CA THR A 110 22.29 -18.54 -13.86
C THR A 110 22.29 -18.47 -15.40
N ASN A 111 21.10 -18.58 -16.00
CA ASN A 111 20.90 -18.48 -17.47
C ASN A 111 20.36 -17.14 -17.91
N ALA A 112 20.09 -16.23 -16.97
CA ALA A 112 19.62 -14.89 -17.26
C ALA A 112 20.79 -13.97 -17.64
N ASP A 113 20.51 -12.92 -18.39
CA ASP A 113 21.50 -11.87 -18.69
C ASP A 113 21.94 -11.21 -17.36
N PRO A 114 23.24 -11.20 -17.04
CA PRO A 114 23.76 -10.60 -15.81
C PRO A 114 23.45 -9.10 -15.66
N SER A 115 23.16 -8.41 -16.73
CA SER A 115 22.90 -6.96 -16.74
C SER A 115 21.46 -6.61 -16.39
N ILE A 116 20.50 -7.55 -16.46
CA ILE A 116 19.12 -7.25 -16.14
C ILE A 116 18.92 -7.07 -14.64
N TRP A 117 17.86 -6.35 -14.28
CA TRP A 117 17.50 -6.11 -12.89
C TRP A 117 17.07 -7.40 -12.19
N GLY A 118 17.69 -7.69 -11.04
CA GLY A 118 17.34 -8.79 -10.15
C GLY A 118 16.76 -8.27 -8.85
N LEU A 119 15.46 -8.45 -8.63
CA LEU A 119 14.73 -7.93 -7.45
C LEU A 119 14.53 -9.03 -6.41
N ASP A 120 14.93 -8.74 -5.17
CA ASP A 120 14.60 -9.55 -4.00
C ASP A 120 13.81 -8.71 -2.97
N LEU A 121 13.21 -9.39 -1.98
CA LEU A 121 12.37 -8.73 -0.99
C LEU A 121 13.12 -7.71 -0.12
N GLU A 122 14.40 -7.89 0.07
CA GLU A 122 15.25 -6.97 0.84
C GLU A 122 15.42 -5.60 0.18
N ASP A 123 15.28 -5.54 -1.15
CA ASP A 123 15.41 -4.30 -1.92
C ASP A 123 14.17 -3.41 -1.82
N ILE A 124 13.09 -3.93 -1.25
CA ILE A 124 11.84 -3.20 -1.08
C ILE A 124 11.62 -2.92 0.41
N GLU A 125 11.50 -1.64 0.76
CA GLU A 125 11.15 -1.21 2.10
C GLU A 125 9.69 -1.54 2.44
N LYS A 126 9.36 -1.56 3.73
CA LYS A 126 7.96 -1.57 4.19
C LYS A 126 7.22 -0.37 3.56
N GLY A 127 6.05 -0.64 2.95
CA GLY A 127 5.29 0.36 2.22
C GLY A 127 5.62 0.44 0.72
N GLY A 128 6.62 -0.32 0.23
CA GLY A 128 6.86 -0.53 -1.19
C GLY A 128 7.83 0.45 -1.85
N ARG A 129 8.63 1.21 -1.08
CA ARG A 129 9.70 2.02 -1.65
C ARG A 129 10.87 1.12 -2.06
N LEU A 130 11.36 1.29 -3.29
CA LEU A 130 12.55 0.62 -3.77
C LEU A 130 13.79 1.25 -3.10
N LEU A 131 14.62 0.42 -2.47
CA LEU A 131 15.85 0.84 -1.78
C LEU A 131 17.05 0.76 -2.71
N GLU A 132 17.16 -0.34 -3.44
CA GLU A 132 18.31 -0.63 -4.30
C GLU A 132 17.87 -1.23 -5.63
N HIS A 133 18.60 -0.90 -6.69
CA HIS A 133 18.43 -1.47 -8.01
C HIS A 133 19.72 -2.22 -8.36
N LYS A 134 19.73 -3.54 -8.11
CA LYS A 134 20.89 -4.41 -8.39
C LYS A 134 20.62 -5.29 -9.59
N THR A 135 21.64 -5.50 -10.42
CA THR A 135 21.58 -6.46 -11.51
C THR A 135 21.72 -7.91 -11.01
N VAL A 136 21.35 -8.85 -11.85
CA VAL A 136 21.49 -10.30 -11.59
C VAL A 136 22.96 -10.65 -11.31
N GLY A 137 23.90 -10.05 -12.06
CA GLY A 137 25.33 -10.26 -11.90
C GLY A 137 25.89 -9.71 -10.59
N GLU A 138 25.52 -8.48 -10.22
CA GLU A 138 25.94 -7.86 -8.96
C GLU A 138 25.42 -8.65 -7.75
N ARG A 139 24.19 -9.18 -7.86
CA ARG A 139 23.55 -9.98 -6.81
C ARG A 139 24.10 -11.40 -6.73
N LYS A 140 24.76 -11.90 -7.77
CA LYS A 140 25.12 -13.32 -7.94
C LYS A 140 23.90 -14.21 -7.75
N ALA A 141 22.78 -13.80 -8.37
CA ALA A 141 21.50 -14.46 -8.18
C ALA A 141 21.55 -15.92 -8.63
N VAL A 142 20.89 -16.80 -7.88
CA VAL A 142 20.81 -18.24 -8.16
C VAL A 142 19.37 -18.73 -8.09
N GLY A 143 19.11 -19.90 -8.71
CA GLY A 143 17.82 -20.57 -8.66
C GLY A 143 16.77 -19.95 -9.58
N ASP A 144 15.54 -20.47 -9.46
CA ASP A 144 14.44 -20.05 -10.29
C ASP A 144 13.91 -18.67 -9.86
N LYS A 145 13.72 -17.82 -10.86
CA LYS A 145 13.16 -16.46 -10.72
C LYS A 145 11.95 -16.30 -11.62
N THR A 146 11.12 -15.32 -11.30
CA THR A 146 9.94 -14.95 -12.11
C THR A 146 10.26 -13.70 -12.93
N VAL A 147 9.98 -13.75 -14.22
CA VAL A 147 10.18 -12.61 -15.13
C VAL A 147 9.06 -11.60 -14.95
N PHE A 148 9.41 -10.32 -14.98
CA PHE A 148 8.46 -9.20 -15.02
C PHE A 148 8.91 -8.14 -16.02
N ALA A 149 7.97 -7.33 -16.46
CA ALA A 149 8.22 -6.22 -17.37
C ALA A 149 7.95 -4.88 -16.68
N LYS A 150 8.52 -3.83 -17.22
CA LYS A 150 8.22 -2.44 -16.85
C LYS A 150 6.70 -2.20 -16.85
N GLY A 151 6.21 -1.57 -15.80
CA GLY A 151 4.79 -1.30 -15.59
C GLY A 151 3.99 -2.45 -14.96
N ASP A 152 4.58 -3.63 -14.76
CA ASP A 152 3.94 -4.67 -13.99
C ASP A 152 3.84 -4.29 -12.50
N ILE A 153 2.77 -4.70 -11.86
CA ILE A 153 2.62 -4.58 -10.41
C ILE A 153 3.35 -5.74 -9.75
N LEU A 154 4.27 -5.43 -8.85
CA LEU A 154 5.07 -6.39 -8.11
C LEU A 154 4.50 -6.50 -6.69
N TYR A 155 3.86 -7.61 -6.38
CA TYR A 155 3.19 -7.86 -5.11
C TYR A 155 3.94 -8.93 -4.30
N SER A 156 4.40 -8.60 -3.09
CA SER A 156 4.95 -9.60 -2.16
C SER A 156 3.84 -10.41 -1.51
N LYS A 157 3.72 -11.69 -1.86
CA LYS A 157 2.78 -12.61 -1.19
C LYS A 157 3.26 -13.03 0.21
N LEU A 158 4.57 -12.87 0.51
CA LEU A 158 5.19 -13.18 1.79
C LEU A 158 5.12 -11.96 2.71
N ARG A 159 4.62 -12.16 3.94
CA ARG A 159 4.46 -11.10 4.95
C ARG A 159 3.72 -9.90 4.38
N PRO A 160 2.47 -10.06 3.91
CA PRO A 160 1.72 -9.03 3.20
C PRO A 160 1.56 -7.74 4.02
N TYR A 161 1.54 -7.81 5.36
CA TYR A 161 1.52 -6.66 6.27
C TYR A 161 2.70 -5.70 6.11
N LEU A 162 3.76 -6.10 5.41
CA LEU A 162 4.87 -5.19 5.07
C LEU A 162 4.55 -4.30 3.88
N LEU A 163 3.45 -4.55 3.15
CA LEU A 163 2.98 -3.78 2.01
C LEU A 163 4.09 -3.53 0.97
N LYS A 164 4.93 -4.54 0.72
CA LYS A 164 5.99 -4.50 -0.31
C LYS A 164 5.36 -4.66 -1.68
N ILE A 165 4.77 -3.58 -2.16
CA ILE A 165 4.01 -3.51 -3.42
C ILE A 165 4.47 -2.27 -4.16
N LEU A 166 4.84 -2.41 -5.44
CA LEU A 166 5.25 -1.29 -6.30
C LEU A 166 4.98 -1.59 -7.77
N VAL A 167 5.00 -0.56 -8.60
CA VAL A 167 5.02 -0.71 -10.04
C VAL A 167 6.48 -0.82 -10.50
N ALA A 168 6.77 -1.80 -11.34
CA ALA A 168 8.12 -2.05 -11.86
C ALA A 168 8.61 -0.86 -12.72
N PRO A 169 9.69 -0.18 -12.34
CA PRO A 169 10.25 0.92 -13.14
C PRO A 169 10.96 0.42 -14.42
N ASP A 170 11.45 -0.83 -14.43
CA ASP A 170 12.17 -1.46 -15.52
C ASP A 170 11.83 -2.95 -15.64
N ASP A 171 12.27 -3.60 -16.74
CA ASP A 171 12.19 -5.04 -16.92
C ASP A 171 13.15 -5.77 -15.97
N GLY A 172 12.80 -6.98 -15.54
CA GLY A 172 13.67 -7.73 -14.64
C GLY A 172 13.17 -9.13 -14.28
N ILE A 173 13.87 -9.70 -13.30
CA ILE A 173 13.47 -10.97 -12.68
C ILE A 173 13.43 -10.82 -11.16
N CYS A 174 12.48 -11.51 -10.52
CA CYS A 174 12.31 -11.41 -9.07
C CYS A 174 12.24 -12.79 -8.40
N THR A 175 12.40 -12.80 -7.08
CA THR A 175 12.15 -13.98 -6.25
C THR A 175 10.73 -14.51 -6.45
N PRO A 176 10.49 -15.83 -6.36
CA PRO A 176 9.16 -16.43 -6.47
C PRO A 176 8.16 -15.97 -5.38
N GLU A 177 8.62 -15.28 -4.34
CA GLU A 177 7.76 -14.69 -3.32
C GLU A 177 7.11 -13.36 -3.76
N ILE A 178 7.60 -12.77 -4.85
CA ILE A 178 6.98 -11.63 -5.52
C ILE A 178 6.16 -12.16 -6.71
N VAL A 179 4.92 -11.73 -6.79
CA VAL A 179 4.00 -12.06 -7.90
C VAL A 179 3.89 -10.84 -8.80
N PRO A 180 4.55 -10.85 -9.97
CA PRO A 180 4.33 -9.81 -10.98
C PRO A 180 3.00 -10.04 -11.68
N PHE A 181 2.25 -8.98 -11.92
CA PHE A 181 1.01 -9.03 -12.69
C PHE A 181 0.69 -7.68 -13.34
N ARG A 182 -0.13 -7.72 -14.36
CA ARG A 182 -0.57 -6.55 -15.13
C ARG A 182 -2.08 -6.39 -15.01
N ALA A 183 -2.55 -5.16 -14.91
CA ALA A 183 -3.96 -4.85 -15.08
C ALA A 183 -4.30 -4.71 -16.56
N TYR A 184 -5.53 -5.12 -16.95
CA TYR A 184 -6.05 -5.01 -18.32
C TYR A 184 -6.75 -3.68 -18.56
N GLY A 185 -7.08 -3.40 -19.82
CA GLY A 185 -7.90 -2.25 -20.21
C GLY A 185 -7.28 -0.88 -19.99
N GLY A 186 -5.98 -0.81 -19.72
CA GLY A 186 -5.30 0.44 -19.42
C GLY A 186 -5.56 0.99 -18.01
N ILE A 187 -6.07 0.17 -17.10
CA ILE A 187 -6.16 0.53 -15.67
C ILE A 187 -4.80 0.99 -15.18
N ASP A 188 -4.76 2.13 -14.48
CA ASP A 188 -3.53 2.68 -13.92
C ASP A 188 -2.95 1.73 -12.86
N PRO A 189 -1.73 1.19 -13.05
CA PRO A 189 -1.13 0.28 -12.08
C PRO A 189 -0.89 0.92 -10.71
N ASN A 190 -0.65 2.25 -10.63
CA ASN A 190 -0.50 2.95 -9.37
C ASN A 190 -1.82 3.06 -8.62
N TYR A 191 -2.97 3.16 -9.32
CA TYR A 191 -4.27 3.07 -8.68
C TYR A 191 -4.44 1.72 -7.97
N ILE A 192 -4.15 0.62 -8.66
CA ILE A 192 -4.20 -0.73 -8.07
C ILE A 192 -3.21 -0.87 -6.90
N VAL A 193 -1.98 -0.36 -7.03
CA VAL A 193 -1.00 -0.37 -5.92
C VAL A 193 -1.52 0.40 -4.71
N ASN A 194 -2.10 1.59 -4.90
CA ASN A 194 -2.68 2.39 -3.82
C ASN A 194 -3.89 1.70 -3.19
N TYR A 195 -4.74 1.06 -3.99
CA TYR A 195 -5.84 0.23 -3.51
C TYR A 195 -5.34 -0.93 -2.63
N LEU A 196 -4.36 -1.71 -3.12
CA LEU A 196 -3.77 -2.83 -2.39
C LEU A 196 -3.04 -2.40 -1.10
N LYS A 197 -2.60 -1.16 -1.01
CA LYS A 197 -1.99 -0.56 0.19
C LYS A 197 -3.01 0.10 1.12
N SER A 198 -4.28 0.16 0.73
CA SER A 198 -5.32 0.78 1.56
C SER A 198 -5.54 0.00 2.86
N PRO A 199 -5.92 0.67 3.96
CA PRO A 199 -6.20 0.00 5.23
C PRO A 199 -7.27 -1.09 5.13
N TYR A 200 -8.22 -0.92 4.21
CA TYR A 200 -9.25 -1.93 3.96
C TYR A 200 -8.61 -3.25 3.49
N VAL A 201 -7.79 -3.20 2.43
CA VAL A 201 -7.15 -4.40 1.88
C VAL A 201 -6.13 -4.97 2.85
N ASP A 202 -5.32 -4.13 3.50
CA ASP A 202 -4.33 -4.57 4.50
C ASP A 202 -4.99 -5.35 5.64
N ASN A 203 -6.07 -4.82 6.22
CA ASN A 203 -6.82 -5.50 7.28
C ASN A 203 -7.44 -6.82 6.79
N LEU A 204 -8.08 -6.80 5.60
CA LEU A 204 -8.70 -7.99 5.01
C LEU A 204 -7.66 -9.09 4.77
N ILE A 205 -6.57 -8.78 4.10
CA ILE A 205 -5.50 -9.74 3.79
C ILE A 205 -4.88 -10.30 5.07
N ASN A 206 -4.61 -9.47 6.06
CA ASN A 206 -4.01 -9.91 7.32
C ASN A 206 -4.95 -10.81 8.16
N SER A 207 -6.27 -10.65 8.03
CA SER A 207 -7.25 -11.50 8.72
C SER A 207 -7.34 -12.92 8.16
N ILE A 208 -6.95 -13.11 6.88
CA ILE A 208 -7.11 -14.39 6.16
C ILE A 208 -5.78 -15.03 5.73
N THR A 209 -4.64 -14.42 6.09
CA THR A 209 -3.32 -15.02 5.83
C THR A 209 -3.05 -16.23 6.72
N TYR A 210 -2.31 -17.18 6.19
CA TYR A 210 -1.90 -18.38 6.90
C TYR A 210 -0.39 -18.44 7.16
N GLY A 211 0.00 -19.12 8.24
CA GLY A 211 1.39 -19.27 8.65
C GLY A 211 1.81 -18.32 9.77
N VAL A 212 2.35 -18.85 10.85
CA VAL A 212 2.66 -18.07 12.07
C VAL A 212 3.93 -17.23 11.92
N LYS A 213 5.03 -17.81 11.42
CA LYS A 213 6.33 -17.13 11.32
C LYS A 213 6.52 -16.38 10.00
N MET A 214 5.94 -16.89 8.91
CA MET A 214 6.07 -16.37 7.55
C MET A 214 4.71 -16.42 6.85
N PRO A 215 3.76 -15.55 7.25
CA PRO A 215 2.43 -15.56 6.67
C PRO A 215 2.47 -15.26 5.18
N ARG A 216 1.63 -15.96 4.43
CA ARG A 216 1.45 -15.81 2.99
C ARG A 216 0.00 -15.64 2.64
N VAL A 217 -0.25 -14.91 1.56
CA VAL A 217 -1.58 -14.82 0.95
C VAL A 217 -1.66 -15.77 -0.25
N GLY A 218 -2.77 -16.46 -0.37
CA GLY A 218 -3.04 -17.39 -1.47
C GLY A 218 -3.45 -16.67 -2.76
N THR A 219 -3.26 -17.34 -3.91
CA THR A 219 -3.68 -16.80 -5.22
C THR A 219 -5.19 -16.61 -5.28
N GLU A 220 -5.96 -17.57 -4.79
CA GLU A 220 -7.42 -17.52 -4.78
C GLU A 220 -7.94 -16.31 -3.98
N THR A 221 -7.38 -16.07 -2.80
CA THR A 221 -7.69 -14.90 -1.98
C THR A 221 -7.48 -13.60 -2.73
N MET A 222 -6.35 -13.47 -3.43
CA MET A 222 -6.06 -12.25 -4.19
C MET A 222 -6.97 -12.09 -5.40
N THR A 223 -7.24 -13.16 -6.14
CA THR A 223 -8.11 -13.09 -7.33
C THR A 223 -9.57 -12.83 -6.99
N SER A 224 -10.03 -13.28 -5.82
CA SER A 224 -11.38 -13.01 -5.32
C SER A 224 -11.54 -11.64 -4.64
N LEU A 225 -10.46 -10.88 -4.46
CA LEU A 225 -10.52 -9.55 -3.85
C LEU A 225 -11.43 -8.62 -4.66
N LEU A 226 -12.42 -7.99 -4.00
CA LEU A 226 -13.29 -6.97 -4.59
C LEU A 226 -12.50 -5.67 -4.78
N VAL A 227 -12.48 -5.15 -5.99
CA VAL A 227 -11.77 -3.90 -6.34
C VAL A 227 -12.79 -2.88 -6.84
N PRO A 228 -12.88 -1.68 -6.27
CA PRO A 228 -13.69 -0.61 -6.82
C PRO A 228 -12.94 0.04 -7.98
N ILE A 229 -13.55 0.08 -9.15
CA ILE A 229 -12.93 0.62 -10.36
C ILE A 229 -13.59 1.92 -10.76
N PRO A 230 -12.86 3.06 -10.69
CA PRO A 230 -13.29 4.35 -11.23
C PRO A 230 -13.15 4.42 -12.76
N PRO A 231 -13.76 5.42 -13.38
CA PRO A 231 -13.39 5.88 -14.73
C PRO A 231 -11.87 6.08 -14.87
N LEU A 232 -11.30 5.79 -16.07
CA LEU A 232 -9.84 5.87 -16.27
C LEU A 232 -9.26 7.26 -15.95
N GLU A 233 -9.96 8.32 -16.34
CA GLU A 233 -9.49 9.67 -16.06
C GLU A 233 -9.55 10.00 -14.57
N GLU A 234 -10.53 9.45 -13.85
CA GLU A 234 -10.60 9.59 -12.39
C GLU A 234 -9.48 8.80 -11.69
N GLN A 235 -9.12 7.61 -12.19
CA GLN A 235 -7.95 6.87 -11.66
C GLN A 235 -6.69 7.74 -11.70
N ARG A 236 -6.45 8.44 -12.82
CA ARG A 236 -5.31 9.37 -12.98
C ARG A 236 -5.36 10.51 -11.97
N ARG A 237 -6.53 11.19 -11.85
CA ARG A 237 -6.71 12.27 -10.88
C ARG A 237 -6.48 11.80 -9.44
N ILE A 238 -6.93 10.58 -9.10
CA ILE A 238 -6.70 9.98 -7.78
C ILE A 238 -5.21 9.75 -7.54
N VAL A 239 -4.49 9.15 -8.50
CA VAL A 239 -3.05 8.91 -8.40
C VAL A 239 -2.27 10.21 -8.28
N GLU A 240 -2.53 11.18 -9.17
CA GLU A 240 -1.92 12.51 -9.13
C GLU A 240 -2.15 13.21 -7.78
N LYS A 241 -3.38 13.11 -7.23
CA LYS A 241 -3.70 13.73 -5.94
C LYS A 241 -2.98 13.06 -4.78
N ILE A 242 -2.84 11.73 -4.80
CA ILE A 242 -2.05 11.00 -3.79
C ILE A 242 -0.58 11.43 -3.86
N ASP A 243 0.00 11.54 -5.06
CA ASP A 243 1.39 11.96 -5.27
C ASP A 243 1.61 13.42 -4.86
N GLU A 244 0.67 14.32 -5.18
CA GLU A 244 0.69 15.73 -4.75
C GLU A 244 0.78 15.85 -3.23
N VAL A 245 -0.05 15.10 -2.50
CA VAL A 245 -0.08 15.19 -1.03
C VAL A 245 1.02 14.39 -0.34
N ALA A 246 1.68 13.45 -1.03
CA ALA A 246 2.71 12.59 -0.45
C ALA A 246 3.89 13.39 0.13
N SER A 247 4.32 14.46 -0.56
CA SER A 247 5.39 15.35 -0.09
C SER A 247 4.99 16.09 1.19
N THR A 248 3.76 16.57 1.25
CA THR A 248 3.20 17.27 2.43
C THR A 248 3.08 16.31 3.62
N VAL A 249 2.62 15.07 3.39
CA VAL A 249 2.55 14.03 4.43
C VAL A 249 3.94 13.70 4.96
N SER A 250 4.96 13.64 4.08
CA SER A 250 6.34 13.39 4.50
C SER A 250 6.92 14.54 5.33
N ALA A 251 6.66 15.78 4.93
CA ALA A 251 7.07 16.97 5.69
C ALA A 251 6.37 17.02 7.07
N TYR A 252 5.08 16.67 7.10
CA TYR A 252 4.33 16.55 8.34
C TYR A 252 4.93 15.47 9.26
N ASP A 253 5.33 14.31 8.73
CA ASP A 253 5.96 13.24 9.53
C ASP A 253 7.23 13.74 10.23
N VAL A 254 8.11 14.41 9.50
CA VAL A 254 9.35 14.99 10.07
C VAL A 254 9.04 16.00 11.18
N ALA A 255 8.07 16.89 10.96
CA ALA A 255 7.67 17.87 11.97
C ALA A 255 7.02 17.21 13.20
N TYR A 256 6.16 16.21 12.97
CA TYR A 256 5.51 15.44 14.03
C TYR A 256 6.55 14.71 14.90
N GLN A 257 7.49 14.00 14.28
CA GLN A 257 8.54 13.26 14.99
C GLN A 257 9.45 14.18 15.81
N LYS A 258 9.79 15.36 15.27
CA LYS A 258 10.54 16.36 16.00
C LYS A 258 9.78 16.86 17.24
N THR A 259 8.49 17.11 17.08
CA THR A 259 7.62 17.56 18.20
C THR A 259 7.51 16.48 19.28
N GLU A 260 7.29 15.21 18.90
CA GLU A 260 7.25 14.09 19.85
C GLU A 260 8.57 13.93 20.61
N THR A 261 9.69 14.06 19.91
CA THR A 261 11.03 14.00 20.54
C THR A 261 11.20 15.14 21.57
N LEU A 262 10.81 16.35 21.21
CA LEU A 262 10.85 17.50 22.12
C LEU A 262 9.93 17.31 23.33
N ASN A 263 8.70 16.86 23.11
CA ASN A 263 7.73 16.62 24.19
C ASN A 263 8.21 15.53 25.15
N SER A 264 8.80 14.47 24.65
CA SER A 264 9.32 13.36 25.47
C SER A 264 10.56 13.77 26.28
N ALA A 265 11.41 14.62 25.72
CA ALA A 265 12.62 15.11 26.38
C ALA A 265 12.34 16.25 27.37
N PHE A 266 11.25 17.00 27.18
CA PHE A 266 10.94 18.23 27.93
C PHE A 266 10.87 18.03 29.45
N PRO A 267 10.18 17.00 30.02
CA PRO A 267 10.09 16.83 31.48
C PRO A 267 11.45 16.69 32.15
N GLU A 268 12.34 15.91 31.57
CA GLU A 268 13.69 15.71 32.12
C GLU A 268 14.57 16.95 31.95
N ALA A 269 14.46 17.66 30.83
CA ALA A 269 15.16 18.92 30.59
C ALA A 269 14.69 20.01 31.58
N LEU A 270 13.37 20.09 31.79
CA LEU A 270 12.78 21.03 32.74
C LEU A 270 13.25 20.73 34.17
N LYS A 271 13.22 19.47 34.61
CA LYS A 271 13.70 19.05 35.91
C LYS A 271 15.18 19.43 36.13
N LYS A 272 16.02 19.15 35.12
CA LYS A 272 17.44 19.55 35.17
C LYS A 272 17.61 21.05 35.32
N SER A 273 16.85 21.85 34.56
CA SER A 273 16.92 23.32 34.62
C SER A 273 16.51 23.83 36.00
N ILE A 274 15.40 23.32 36.56
CA ILE A 274 14.93 23.68 37.89
C ILE A 274 15.98 23.36 38.96
N LEU A 275 16.56 22.16 38.90
CA LEU A 275 17.61 21.77 39.85
C LEU A 275 18.87 22.64 39.71
N GLN A 276 19.24 23.01 38.50
CA GLN A 276 20.38 23.90 38.26
C GLN A 276 20.14 25.30 38.83
N GLU A 277 18.96 25.88 38.62
CA GLU A 277 18.59 27.17 39.20
C GLU A 277 18.54 27.10 40.73
N ALA A 278 18.04 26.00 41.31
CA ALA A 278 18.03 25.77 42.74
C ALA A 278 19.45 25.75 43.33
N VAL A 279 20.37 24.97 42.71
CA VAL A 279 21.78 24.88 43.20
C VAL A 279 22.52 26.18 43.04
N GLN A 280 22.16 27.00 42.04
CA GLN A 280 22.73 28.34 41.85
C GLN A 280 22.12 29.43 42.77
N GLY A 281 21.15 29.09 43.60
CA GLY A 281 20.44 30.05 44.46
C GLY A 281 19.56 31.03 43.69
N LYS A 282 19.16 30.69 42.44
CA LYS A 282 18.36 31.56 41.57
C LYS A 282 16.87 31.17 41.51
N LEU A 283 16.50 30.01 42.07
CA LEU A 283 15.13 29.51 42.02
C LEU A 283 14.17 30.30 42.90
N VAL A 284 14.67 30.77 44.05
CA VAL A 284 13.93 31.62 44.98
C VAL A 284 14.70 32.91 45.27
N PRO A 285 14.02 34.04 45.50
CA PRO A 285 14.69 35.28 45.94
C PRO A 285 15.47 35.03 47.21
N GLN A 286 16.68 35.61 47.30
CA GLN A 286 17.47 35.60 48.53
C GLN A 286 16.84 36.55 49.56
N ASP A 287 16.64 36.09 50.79
CA ASP A 287 16.17 36.94 51.91
C ASP A 287 17.36 37.42 52.68
N PRO A 288 17.56 38.74 52.76
CA PRO A 288 18.69 39.32 53.54
C PRO A 288 18.62 39.02 55.04
N SER A 289 17.47 38.59 55.55
CA SER A 289 17.29 38.22 56.96
C SER A 289 17.65 36.78 57.27
N ASP A 290 17.91 35.95 56.24
CA ASP A 290 18.32 34.57 56.44
C ASP A 290 19.72 34.50 57.07
N GLU A 291 19.90 33.51 57.96
CA GLU A 291 21.20 33.24 58.56
C GLU A 291 22.22 32.80 57.48
N PRO A 292 23.41 33.45 57.42
CA PRO A 292 24.44 33.06 56.47
C PRO A 292 24.88 31.59 56.66
N ALA A 293 25.11 30.88 55.52
CA ALA A 293 25.55 29.48 55.53
C ALA A 293 26.83 29.22 56.32
N GLU A 294 27.68 30.23 56.46
CA GLU A 294 28.91 30.23 57.30
C GLU A 294 28.60 29.98 58.78
N ALA A 295 27.56 30.59 59.31
CA ALA A 295 27.13 30.39 60.71
C ALA A 295 26.56 28.98 60.93
N LEU A 296 25.87 28.39 59.89
CA LEU A 296 25.43 27.00 59.92
C LEU A 296 26.63 26.03 59.94
N LEU A 297 27.65 26.29 59.11
CA LEU A 297 28.84 25.45 59.01
C LEU A 297 29.68 25.49 60.31
N GLU A 298 29.75 26.65 61.01
CA GLU A 298 30.40 26.72 62.29
C GLU A 298 29.72 25.90 63.40
N ARG A 299 28.39 25.76 63.34
CA ARG A 299 27.64 24.93 64.30
C ARG A 299 27.79 23.41 64.04
N ILE A 300 28.18 23.04 62.85
CA ILE A 300 28.34 21.64 62.47
C ILE A 300 29.79 21.16 62.70
N ARG A 301 30.77 22.06 62.78
CA ARG A 301 32.15 21.77 63.15
C ARG A 301 32.28 21.56 64.64
#